data_62dfeb28f482e7ddf5790e220a470278
#
_entry.id   62dfeb28f482e7ddf5790e220a470278
#
_cell.length_a   1.000
_cell.length_b   1.000
_cell.length_c   1.000
_cell.angle_alpha   90.00
_cell.angle_beta   90.00
_cell.angle_gamma   90.00
#
_symmetry.space_group_name_H-M   'P 1'
#
loop_
_entity.id
_entity.type
_entity.pdbx_description
1 polymer ?
#
loop_
_entity_poly.entity_id
_entity_poly.type
_entity_poly.pdbx_seq_one_letter_code
_entity_poly.pdbx_strand_id
1 'polypeptide(L)'
;MSENNKIILYQDDNEILRVSVRFSDEDLWLTQNQLAEIYCTTQQNISQHVDNIYKDGELFTEATNKKFLLVRQEGNRQVRRNIDHYNLDMVIALGYRVQSQVATRFRRWATQRLHEYIQKGFAMDDERLKQGGNRYFRELLQRIRDIRSSAVSYTHLRAHE
;
A
#
# COMPACT_ATOMS: atom_id res chain seq x y z
N MET A 1 8.55 3.83 -20.63
CA MET A 1 9.23 4.55 -19.53
C MET A 1 8.63 4.12 -18.21
N SER A 2 9.39 3.47 -17.40
CA SER A 2 8.96 3.20 -16.03
C SER A 2 9.17 4.48 -15.22
N GLU A 3 8.13 5.22 -14.99
CA GLU A 3 8.19 6.26 -13.98
C GLU A 3 8.37 5.55 -12.64
N ASN A 4 9.54 5.68 -12.06
CA ASN A 4 9.80 5.27 -10.69
C ASN A 4 9.05 6.25 -9.78
N ASN A 5 7.78 5.99 -9.60
CA ASN A 5 6.99 6.77 -8.68
C ASN A 5 7.39 6.38 -7.25
N LYS A 6 7.86 7.35 -6.49
CA LYS A 6 8.16 7.15 -5.07
C LYS A 6 6.89 7.27 -4.26
N ILE A 7 6.59 6.23 -3.51
CA ILE A 7 5.48 6.24 -2.55
C ILE A 7 6.03 6.40 -1.13
N ILE A 8 5.30 7.14 -0.33
CA ILE A 8 5.45 7.12 1.12
C ILE A 8 4.59 5.98 1.64
N LEU A 9 5.22 4.90 2.11
CA LEU A 9 4.49 3.74 2.63
C LEU A 9 3.90 4.02 4.02
N TYR A 10 4.66 4.67 4.87
CA TYR A 10 4.14 5.20 6.12
C TYR A 10 5.00 6.35 6.60
N GLN A 11 4.41 7.20 7.40
CA GLN A 11 5.08 8.33 8.01
C GLN A 11 4.93 8.21 9.53
N ASP A 12 6.06 8.13 10.23
CA ASP A 12 6.15 8.25 11.67
C ASP A 12 6.73 9.64 12.00
N ASP A 13 6.52 10.13 13.22
CA ASP A 13 6.96 11.46 13.65
C ASP A 13 8.44 11.74 13.42
N ASN A 14 9.26 10.69 13.34
CA ASN A 14 10.71 10.79 13.19
C ASN A 14 11.26 10.28 11.87
N GLU A 15 10.50 9.51 11.08
CA GLU A 15 11.00 8.89 9.86
C GLU A 15 9.92 8.80 8.79
N ILE A 16 10.27 9.22 7.58
CA ILE A 16 9.44 9.03 6.40
C ILE A 16 10.09 7.93 5.57
N LEU A 17 9.39 6.79 5.43
CA LEU A 17 9.86 5.73 4.55
C LEU A 17 9.38 5.98 3.13
N ARG A 18 10.32 6.34 2.26
CA ARG A 18 10.07 6.53 0.83
C ARG A 18 10.66 5.39 0.05
N VAL A 19 9.84 4.76 -0.77
CA VAL A 19 10.27 3.64 -1.60
C VAL A 19 9.88 3.88 -3.04
N SER A 20 10.80 3.57 -3.95
CA SER A 20 10.49 3.56 -5.38
C SER A 20 9.70 2.31 -5.68
N VAL A 21 8.52 2.48 -6.22
CA VAL A 21 7.62 1.37 -6.58
C VAL A 21 7.19 1.48 -8.03
N ARG A 22 6.81 0.36 -8.60
CA ARG A 22 6.19 0.32 -9.92
C ARG A 22 4.67 0.35 -9.75
N PHE A 23 4.02 1.29 -10.42
CA PHE A 23 2.56 1.31 -10.52
C PHE A 23 2.12 0.61 -11.80
N SER A 24 1.17 -0.29 -11.67
CA SER A 24 0.52 -0.97 -12.78
C SER A 24 -0.86 -1.42 -12.32
N ASP A 25 -1.87 -1.25 -13.16
CA ASP A 25 -3.25 -1.68 -12.88
C ASP A 25 -3.81 -1.14 -11.55
N GLU A 26 -3.48 0.12 -11.24
CA GLU A 26 -3.88 0.82 -10.00
C GLU A 26 -3.35 0.16 -8.71
N ASP A 27 -2.31 -0.65 -8.83
CA ASP A 27 -1.63 -1.29 -7.70
C ASP A 27 -0.13 -0.99 -7.74
N LEU A 28 0.55 -1.25 -6.66
CA LEU A 28 2.00 -1.12 -6.57
C LEU A 28 2.65 -2.50 -6.64
N TRP A 29 3.84 -2.55 -7.22
CA TRP A 29 4.57 -3.80 -7.42
C TRP A 29 6.02 -3.63 -6.99
N LEU A 30 6.49 -4.52 -6.14
CA LEU A 30 7.80 -4.49 -5.51
C LEU A 30 8.50 -5.84 -5.64
N THR A 31 9.82 -5.80 -5.84
CA THR A 31 10.66 -7.00 -5.82
C THR A 31 10.93 -7.44 -4.38
N GLN A 32 11.41 -8.67 -4.20
CA GLN A 32 11.84 -9.16 -2.88
C GLN A 32 12.97 -8.31 -2.29
N ASN A 33 13.90 -7.82 -3.11
CA ASN A 33 14.97 -6.94 -2.66
C ASN A 33 14.44 -5.61 -2.13
N GLN A 34 13.48 -5.02 -2.83
CA GLN A 34 12.83 -3.79 -2.38
C GLN A 34 12.06 -4.01 -1.07
N LEU A 35 11.37 -5.13 -0.95
CA LEU A 35 10.65 -5.50 0.28
C LEU A 35 11.63 -5.70 1.46
N ALA A 36 12.79 -6.30 1.19
CA ALA A 36 13.83 -6.47 2.19
C ALA A 36 14.38 -5.11 2.68
N GLU A 37 14.57 -4.17 1.78
CA GLU A 37 14.98 -2.79 2.12
C GLU A 37 13.93 -2.09 2.98
N ILE A 38 12.66 -2.19 2.61
CA ILE A 38 11.55 -1.57 3.34
C ILE A 38 11.50 -2.06 4.78
N TYR A 39 11.58 -3.36 4.97
CA TYR A 39 11.44 -3.97 6.30
C TYR A 39 12.77 -4.13 7.04
N CYS A 40 13.87 -3.62 6.49
CA CYS A 40 15.22 -3.73 7.08
C CYS A 40 15.57 -5.17 7.45
N THR A 41 15.36 -6.09 6.51
CA THR A 41 15.64 -7.51 6.65
C THR A 41 16.37 -8.03 5.42
N THR A 42 16.63 -9.31 5.36
CA THR A 42 17.32 -9.94 4.23
C THR A 42 16.33 -10.39 3.17
N GLN A 43 16.76 -10.45 1.93
CA GLN A 43 15.96 -10.98 0.82
C GLN A 43 15.60 -12.46 1.09
N GLN A 44 16.47 -13.20 1.72
CA GLN A 44 16.25 -14.59 2.09
C GLN A 44 15.09 -14.73 3.09
N ASN A 45 15.04 -13.83 4.08
CA ASN A 45 13.94 -13.80 5.05
C ASN A 45 12.61 -13.43 4.38
N ILE A 46 12.61 -12.46 3.48
CA ILE A 46 11.43 -12.10 2.69
C ILE A 46 10.96 -13.30 1.85
N SER A 47 11.87 -13.96 1.16
CA SER A 47 11.56 -15.14 0.34
C SER A 47 10.88 -16.25 1.18
N GLN A 48 11.39 -16.51 2.37
CA GLN A 48 10.83 -17.51 3.28
C GLN A 48 9.41 -17.12 3.73
N HIS A 49 9.19 -15.86 4.09
CA HIS A 49 7.86 -15.39 4.48
C HIS A 49 6.87 -15.43 3.32
N VAL A 50 7.31 -15.06 2.12
CA VAL A 50 6.46 -15.13 0.91
C VAL A 50 6.02 -16.57 0.66
N ASP A 51 6.94 -17.53 0.71
CA ASP A 51 6.62 -18.95 0.53
C ASP A 51 5.61 -19.43 1.59
N ASN A 52 5.79 -19.04 2.83
CA ASN A 52 4.88 -19.39 3.92
C ASN A 52 3.49 -18.76 3.77
N ILE A 53 3.42 -17.51 3.30
CA ILE A 53 2.15 -16.83 3.04
C ILE A 53 1.33 -17.60 1.99
N TYR A 54 1.97 -18.00 0.90
CA TYR A 54 1.31 -18.79 -0.15
C TYR A 54 0.96 -20.20 0.34
N LYS A 55 1.85 -20.84 1.07
CA LYS A 55 1.64 -22.18 1.63
C LYS A 55 0.47 -22.21 2.61
N ASP A 56 0.34 -21.19 3.44
CA ASP A 56 -0.75 -21.06 4.41
C ASP A 56 -2.08 -20.66 3.78
N GLY A 57 -2.09 -20.33 2.50
CA GLY A 57 -3.30 -19.92 1.78
C GLY A 57 -3.77 -18.51 2.13
N GLU A 58 -2.93 -17.71 2.78
CA GLU A 58 -3.27 -16.31 3.11
C GLU A 58 -3.44 -15.45 1.86
N LEU A 59 -2.56 -15.65 0.88
CA LEU A 59 -2.63 -15.00 -0.43
C LEU A 59 -2.42 -16.03 -1.54
N PHE A 60 -2.88 -15.70 -2.73
CA PHE A 60 -2.72 -16.56 -3.92
C PHE A 60 -1.75 -15.92 -4.91
N THR A 61 -0.89 -16.74 -5.49
CA THR A 61 0.16 -16.30 -6.44
C THR A 61 -0.44 -15.54 -7.62
N GLU A 62 -1.53 -16.03 -8.19
CA GLU A 62 -2.17 -15.45 -9.38
C GLU A 62 -2.60 -14.00 -9.17
N ALA A 63 -3.01 -13.66 -7.94
CA ALA A 63 -3.51 -12.32 -7.61
C ALA A 63 -2.42 -11.37 -7.12
N THR A 64 -1.32 -11.88 -6.60
CA THR A 64 -0.33 -11.10 -5.82
C THR A 64 1.08 -11.11 -6.40
N ASN A 65 1.34 -11.93 -7.40
CA ASN A 65 2.64 -12.03 -8.07
C ASN A 65 2.50 -11.68 -9.55
N LYS A 66 3.45 -10.90 -10.04
CA LYS A 66 3.52 -10.55 -11.46
C LYS A 66 4.98 -10.41 -11.87
N LYS A 67 5.33 -10.92 -13.04
CA LYS A 67 6.68 -10.81 -13.56
C LYS A 67 6.82 -9.59 -14.43
N PHE A 68 7.84 -8.78 -14.15
CA PHE A 68 8.22 -7.65 -15.00
C PHE A 68 9.64 -7.83 -15.51
N LEU A 69 9.85 -7.42 -16.75
CA LEU A 69 11.16 -7.44 -17.37
C LEU A 69 12.02 -6.30 -16.82
N LEU A 70 13.15 -6.64 -16.22
CA LEU A 70 14.14 -5.67 -15.76
C LEU A 70 15.45 -5.86 -16.52
N VAL A 71 16.05 -4.73 -16.91
CA VAL A 71 17.38 -4.70 -17.51
C VAL A 71 18.37 -4.40 -16.39
N ARG A 72 19.29 -5.33 -16.14
CA ARG A 72 20.35 -5.18 -15.14
C ARG A 72 21.72 -5.24 -15.82
N GLN A 73 22.67 -4.48 -15.30
CA GLN A 73 24.05 -4.60 -15.70
C GLN A 73 24.74 -5.62 -14.80
N GLU A 74 25.12 -6.75 -15.40
CA GLU A 74 25.90 -7.79 -14.73
C GLU A 74 27.29 -7.80 -15.38
N GLY A 75 28.31 -7.24 -14.66
CA GLY A 75 29.65 -7.05 -15.23
C GLY A 75 29.62 -6.08 -16.41
N ASN A 76 30.09 -6.52 -17.58
CA ASN A 76 30.11 -5.74 -18.81
C ASN A 76 28.89 -5.99 -19.73
N ARG A 77 27.90 -6.75 -19.26
CA ARG A 77 26.73 -7.11 -20.04
C ARG A 77 25.46 -6.53 -19.44
N GLN A 78 24.57 -6.08 -20.33
CA GLN A 78 23.20 -5.80 -19.97
C GLN A 78 22.40 -7.10 -20.10
N VAL A 79 21.79 -7.55 -19.01
CA VAL A 79 21.00 -8.76 -18.95
C VAL A 79 19.55 -8.40 -18.71
N ARG A 80 18.64 -8.95 -19.50
CA ARG A 80 17.20 -8.82 -19.32
C ARG A 80 16.70 -10.03 -18.55
N ARG A 81 16.04 -9.79 -17.43
CA ARG A 81 15.44 -10.85 -16.62
C ARG A 81 14.03 -10.53 -16.25
N ASN A 82 13.17 -11.54 -16.28
CA ASN A 82 11.85 -11.46 -15.70
C ASN A 82 11.97 -11.67 -14.19
N ILE A 83 11.60 -10.66 -13.43
CA ILE A 83 11.72 -10.68 -11.97
C ILE A 83 10.33 -10.64 -11.36
N ASP A 84 10.12 -11.49 -10.37
CA ASP A 84 8.88 -11.54 -9.60
C ASP A 84 8.69 -10.25 -8.81
N HIS A 85 7.52 -9.67 -8.97
CA HIS A 85 7.07 -8.51 -8.22
C HIS A 85 5.81 -8.88 -7.45
N TYR A 86 5.64 -8.27 -6.30
CA TYR A 86 4.54 -8.52 -5.38
C TYR A 86 3.78 -7.23 -5.13
N ASN A 87 2.46 -7.35 -4.99
CA ASN A 87 1.58 -6.20 -4.85
C ASN A 87 1.41 -5.73 -3.40
N LEU A 88 0.52 -4.74 -3.19
CA LEU A 88 0.25 -4.17 -1.88
C LEU A 88 -0.21 -5.21 -0.86
N ASP A 89 -1.02 -6.19 -1.27
CA ASP A 89 -1.48 -7.25 -0.36
C ASP A 89 -0.32 -8.02 0.26
N MET A 90 0.71 -8.30 -0.55
CA MET A 90 1.92 -8.95 -0.05
C MET A 90 2.71 -8.04 0.89
N VAL A 91 2.81 -6.74 0.58
CA VAL A 91 3.48 -5.77 1.46
C VAL A 91 2.84 -5.78 2.86
N ILE A 92 1.53 -5.75 2.91
CA ILE A 92 0.78 -5.77 4.16
C ILE A 92 0.97 -7.09 4.91
N ALA A 93 0.84 -8.21 4.23
CA ALA A 93 1.02 -9.54 4.83
C ALA A 93 2.42 -9.70 5.44
N LEU A 94 3.45 -9.24 4.73
CA LEU A 94 4.83 -9.24 5.23
C LEU A 94 5.01 -8.34 6.45
N GLY A 95 4.33 -7.21 6.50
CA GLY A 95 4.38 -6.30 7.64
C GLY A 95 3.90 -6.93 8.94
N TYR A 96 3.03 -7.93 8.87
CA TYR A 96 2.56 -8.67 10.03
C TYR A 96 3.40 -9.90 10.36
N ARG A 97 4.30 -10.33 9.50
CA ARG A 97 5.14 -11.51 9.71
C ARG A 97 6.59 -11.19 10.03
N VAL A 98 7.12 -10.12 9.42
CA VAL A 98 8.54 -9.76 9.60
C VAL A 98 8.78 -9.23 11.01
N GLN A 99 9.83 -9.71 11.65
CA GLN A 99 10.26 -9.24 12.97
C GLN A 99 11.36 -8.21 12.81
N SER A 100 10.99 -6.93 12.73
CA SER A 100 11.90 -5.80 12.68
C SER A 100 11.25 -4.59 13.33
N GLN A 101 12.05 -3.60 13.68
CA GLN A 101 11.51 -2.34 14.22
C GLN A 101 10.63 -1.62 13.20
N VAL A 102 11.03 -1.67 11.94
CA VAL A 102 10.25 -1.06 10.84
C VAL A 102 8.88 -1.73 10.70
N ALA A 103 8.84 -3.06 10.74
CA ALA A 103 7.59 -3.79 10.70
C ALA A 103 6.71 -3.50 11.91
N THR A 104 7.30 -3.35 13.09
CA THR A 104 6.56 -2.92 14.30
C THR A 104 5.94 -1.54 14.13
N ARG A 105 6.68 -0.59 13.59
CA ARG A 105 6.18 0.77 13.28
C ARG A 105 5.05 0.72 12.25
N PHE A 106 5.22 -0.09 11.22
CA PHE A 106 4.18 -0.30 10.22
C PHE A 106 2.88 -0.81 10.85
N ARG A 107 2.96 -1.83 11.71
CA ARG A 107 1.79 -2.39 12.39
C ARG A 107 1.10 -1.35 13.29
N ARG A 108 1.87 -0.53 13.99
CA ARG A 108 1.33 0.57 14.81
C ARG A 108 0.59 1.59 13.95
N TRP A 109 1.21 2.00 12.85
CA TRP A 109 0.60 2.93 11.91
C TRP A 109 -0.70 2.36 11.35
N ALA A 110 -0.70 1.11 10.88
CA ALA A 110 -1.88 0.44 10.36
C ALA A 110 -3.00 0.36 11.40
N THR A 111 -2.65 0.03 12.65
CA THR A 111 -3.60 -0.02 13.77
C THR A 111 -4.23 1.36 14.01
N GLN A 112 -3.43 2.42 13.99
CA GLN A 112 -3.94 3.80 14.14
C GLN A 112 -4.89 4.18 13.01
N ARG A 113 -4.57 3.79 11.77
CA ARG A 113 -5.48 4.06 10.63
C ARG A 113 -6.79 3.31 10.76
N LEU A 114 -6.76 2.07 11.23
CA LEU A 114 -7.96 1.30 11.50
C LEU A 114 -8.79 1.87 12.64
N HIS A 115 -8.16 2.31 13.72
CA HIS A 115 -8.85 3.01 14.81
C HIS A 115 -9.55 4.27 14.32
N GLU A 116 -8.85 5.09 13.54
CA GLU A 116 -9.42 6.30 12.96
C GLU A 116 -10.64 5.97 12.09
N TYR A 117 -10.52 4.97 11.24
CA TYR A 117 -11.63 4.52 10.39
C TYR A 117 -12.82 4.03 11.20
N ILE A 118 -12.58 3.23 12.24
CA ILE A 118 -13.64 2.68 13.10
C ILE A 118 -14.34 3.79 13.89
N GLN A 119 -13.58 4.73 14.43
CA GLN A 119 -14.13 5.82 15.25
C GLN A 119 -14.84 6.89 14.41
N LYS A 120 -14.26 7.27 13.28
CA LYS A 120 -14.72 8.39 12.46
C LYS A 120 -15.52 7.97 11.24
N GLY A 121 -15.36 6.72 10.78
CA GLY A 121 -15.91 6.22 9.52
C GLY A 121 -15.09 6.61 8.31
N PHE A 122 -13.90 7.18 8.49
CA PHE A 122 -12.98 7.51 7.40
C PHE A 122 -11.53 7.56 7.86
N ALA A 123 -10.62 7.37 6.93
CA ALA A 123 -9.20 7.66 7.07
C ALA A 123 -8.74 8.30 5.75
N MET A 124 -8.01 9.42 5.80
CA MET A 124 -7.64 10.18 4.62
C MET A 124 -6.16 10.58 4.64
N ASP A 125 -5.56 10.57 3.48
CA ASP A 125 -4.29 11.22 3.21
C ASP A 125 -4.56 12.62 2.65
N ASP A 126 -4.63 13.61 3.53
CA ASP A 126 -4.98 14.99 3.20
C ASP A 126 -4.02 15.60 2.18
N GLU A 127 -2.73 15.36 2.36
CA GLU A 127 -1.69 15.88 1.48
C GLU A 127 -1.82 15.35 0.05
N ARG A 128 -2.02 14.06 -0.07
CA ARG A 128 -2.19 13.41 -1.36
C ARG A 128 -3.45 13.89 -2.08
N LEU A 129 -4.52 14.08 -1.35
CA LEU A 129 -5.77 14.60 -1.90
C LEU A 129 -5.63 16.05 -2.38
N LYS A 130 -4.91 16.89 -1.62
CA LYS A 130 -4.65 18.27 -2.01
C LYS A 130 -3.79 18.38 -3.28
N GLN A 131 -2.78 17.54 -3.41
CA GLN A 131 -1.86 17.55 -4.54
C GLN A 131 -2.48 16.98 -5.82
N GLY A 132 -3.45 16.13 -5.67
CA GLY A 132 -3.95 15.32 -6.75
C GLY A 132 -4.83 16.01 -7.78
N GLY A 133 -5.54 17.09 -7.48
CA GLY A 133 -6.43 17.84 -8.40
C GLY A 133 -7.27 16.93 -9.31
N ASN A 134 -7.67 15.78 -8.86
CA ASN A 134 -7.96 14.66 -9.71
C ASN A 134 -9.34 14.05 -9.41
N ARG A 135 -9.60 12.95 -10.10
CA ARG A 135 -10.82 12.16 -10.00
C ARG A 135 -11.20 11.82 -8.55
N TYR A 136 -10.22 11.49 -7.70
CA TYR A 136 -10.49 11.06 -6.32
C TYR A 136 -10.92 12.21 -5.42
N PHE A 137 -10.41 13.40 -5.65
CA PHE A 137 -10.88 14.59 -4.94
C PHE A 137 -12.34 14.89 -5.29
N ARG A 138 -12.72 14.77 -6.56
CA ARG A 138 -14.11 14.92 -7.01
C ARG A 138 -15.02 13.84 -6.42
N GLU A 139 -14.53 12.61 -6.37
CA GLU A 139 -15.26 11.49 -5.74
C GLU A 139 -15.51 11.78 -4.26
N LEU A 140 -14.50 12.27 -3.53
CA LEU A 140 -14.65 12.65 -2.14
C LEU A 140 -15.70 13.72 -1.96
N LEU A 141 -15.67 14.78 -2.76
CA LEU A 141 -16.68 15.85 -2.72
C LEU A 141 -18.09 15.30 -2.98
N GLN A 142 -18.23 14.39 -3.93
CA GLN A 142 -19.51 13.77 -4.23
C GLN A 142 -20.03 12.93 -3.05
N ARG A 143 -19.18 12.16 -2.43
CA ARG A 143 -19.52 11.37 -1.23
C ARG A 143 -19.97 12.28 -0.07
N ILE A 144 -19.28 13.39 0.14
CA ILE A 144 -19.63 14.37 1.18
C ILE A 144 -21.02 14.96 0.90
N ARG A 145 -21.34 15.30 -0.34
CA ARG A 145 -22.64 15.81 -0.75
C ARG A 145 -23.74 14.78 -0.52
N ASP A 146 -23.50 13.53 -0.86
CA ASP A 146 -24.45 12.43 -0.68
C ASP A 146 -24.75 12.20 0.81
N ILE A 147 -23.72 12.20 1.65
CA ILE A 147 -23.85 12.07 3.11
C ILE A 147 -24.66 13.24 3.67
N ARG A 148 -24.32 14.45 3.28
CA ARG A 148 -24.99 15.67 3.72
C ARG A 148 -26.48 15.67 3.31
N SER A 149 -26.77 15.27 2.10
CA SER A 149 -28.13 15.16 1.59
C SER A 149 -28.93 14.13 2.38
N SER A 150 -28.37 12.96 2.66
CA SER A 150 -28.99 11.92 3.48
C SER A 150 -29.21 12.39 4.91
N ALA A 151 -28.27 13.09 5.52
CA ALA A 151 -28.37 13.63 6.88
C ALA A 151 -29.50 14.67 6.99
N VAL A 152 -29.61 15.56 6.02
CA VAL A 152 -30.67 16.56 5.97
C VAL A 152 -32.04 15.86 5.82
N SER A 153 -32.14 14.88 4.95
CA SER A 153 -33.35 14.10 4.74
C SER A 153 -33.79 13.37 6.02
N TYR A 154 -32.85 12.73 6.69
CA TYR A 154 -33.08 12.03 7.95
C TYR A 154 -33.55 12.98 9.06
N THR A 155 -32.90 14.13 9.21
CA THR A 155 -33.25 15.16 10.20
C THR A 155 -34.64 15.70 9.95
N HIS A 156 -35.01 15.92 8.68
CA HIS A 156 -36.33 16.38 8.29
C HIS A 156 -37.42 15.37 8.65
N LEU A 157 -37.22 14.10 8.36
CA LEU A 157 -38.17 13.03 8.72
C LEU A 157 -38.33 12.92 10.25
N ARG A 158 -37.27 13.08 11.01
CA ARG A 158 -37.31 13.02 12.47
C ARG A 158 -38.06 14.19 13.10
N ALA A 159 -38.05 15.35 12.47
CA ALA A 159 -38.78 16.53 12.92
C ALA A 159 -40.30 16.41 12.75
N HIS A 160 -40.80 15.47 11.97
CA HIS A 160 -42.22 15.20 11.74
C HIS A 160 -42.79 14.08 12.62
N GLU A 161 -42.00 13.43 13.43
CA GLU A 161 -42.43 12.50 14.47
C GLU A 161 -42.83 13.29 15.77
#